data_cf24303dce536e690502d3198ef5f748
#
_entry.id   cf24303dce536e690502d3198ef5f748
#
_cell.length_a   1.000
_cell.length_b   1.000
_cell.length_c   1.000
_cell.angle_alpha   90.00
_cell.angle_beta   90.00
_cell.angle_gamma   90.00
#
_symmetry.space_group_name_H-M   'P 1'
#
loop_
_entity.id
_entity.type
_entity.pdbx_description
1 polymer ?
#
loop_
_entity_poly.entity_id
_entity_poly.type
_entity_poly.pdbx_seq_one_letter_code
_entity_poly.pdbx_strand_id
1 'polypeptide(L)'
;MNDLTKGKPLKLIFWFTVPLLIGNIFQQFYSLSDTLIVGQTLGVKALAAVGSTGSVQFLIIGFAQGLTAGLSILTAQHFGASDFKAVRRSFAISIVVSLIVGIILTVLSLIFVDHILLLMQTPTDIIADARTFLQIMLGGMLAPIGFNLLSNIIRALGDSRTPLWFLIISALINIGLELLFILVFKWGIAGASWATILAQAIATLMCVVYIMIKVPILHIGWHHFKLVWAEVRAHLNVGLPMAFQMSIIAIGTIVLQAALNSLGTNSVAATTAAQKIDQLATQPLMSFGVTMATFAAQNYGAHKYERIITGVKQTMWLSGSFSVVAGLIEIIWGKQLVGFFVGHQDVAVLNLSQTYFNVIGSTYLLLSMLFIMRNTLQGLGRSAIPTLAGAAELFMRVFAALILVRLLGYAGACSSESLAWLGSCAVLLPAYIKSVRDLRLQERMTTVVAEEPTPILADSD
;
A
#
# COMPACT_ATOMS: atom_id res chain seq x y z
N MET A 1 3.68 18.70 12.39
CA MET A 1 3.73 18.54 10.94
C MET A 1 5.13 18.88 10.48
N ASN A 2 5.77 18.02 9.74
CA ASN A 2 7.12 18.25 9.24
C ASN A 2 7.02 18.68 7.78
N ASP A 3 7.47 19.90 7.47
CA ASP A 3 7.61 20.39 6.11
C ASP A 3 8.79 19.65 5.42
N LEU A 4 8.47 18.69 4.53
CA LEU A 4 9.49 17.91 3.83
C LEU A 4 10.23 18.71 2.75
N THR A 5 9.85 19.97 2.54
CA THR A 5 10.52 20.88 1.60
C THR A 5 11.70 21.62 2.19
N LYS A 6 11.98 21.48 3.51
CA LYS A 6 13.06 22.18 4.24
C LYS A 6 13.97 21.19 4.97
N GLY A 7 15.26 21.46 5.00
CA GLY A 7 16.27 20.64 5.68
C GLY A 7 16.90 19.56 4.78
N LYS A 8 17.73 18.67 5.33
CA LYS A 8 18.46 17.64 4.56
C LYS A 8 17.50 16.52 4.09
N PRO A 9 17.38 16.21 2.78
CA PRO A 9 16.42 15.23 2.25
C PRO A 9 16.53 13.87 2.93
N LEU A 10 17.71 13.27 2.97
CA LEU A 10 17.92 11.94 3.55
C LEU A 10 17.43 11.83 5.00
N LYS A 11 17.73 12.84 5.85
CA LYS A 11 17.30 12.84 7.24
C LYS A 11 15.78 12.89 7.36
N LEU A 12 15.13 13.73 6.55
CA LEU A 12 13.67 13.86 6.54
C LEU A 12 12.99 12.57 6.06
N ILE A 13 13.48 12.00 4.96
CA ILE A 13 12.96 10.74 4.40
C ILE A 13 13.12 9.62 5.44
N PHE A 14 14.30 9.46 6.04
CA PHE A 14 14.53 8.42 7.04
C PHE A 14 13.58 8.54 8.24
N TRP A 15 13.50 9.71 8.87
CA TRP A 15 12.66 9.90 10.05
C TRP A 15 11.15 9.90 9.74
N PHE A 16 10.75 10.15 8.50
CA PHE A 16 9.37 9.99 8.05
C PHE A 16 9.04 8.51 7.79
N THR A 17 10.01 7.73 7.30
CA THR A 17 9.86 6.31 6.99
C THR A 17 9.74 5.46 8.26
N VAL A 18 10.48 5.77 9.33
CA VAL A 18 10.49 4.95 10.56
C VAL A 18 9.09 4.72 11.15
N PRO A 19 8.23 5.73 11.36
CA PRO A 19 6.86 5.48 11.83
C PRO A 19 6.01 4.65 10.86
N LEU A 20 6.19 4.83 9.54
CA LEU A 20 5.49 4.01 8.54
C LEU A 20 5.90 2.55 8.63
N LEU A 21 7.20 2.28 8.75
CA LEU A 21 7.73 0.93 8.92
C LEU A 21 7.18 0.27 10.19
N ILE A 22 7.23 0.98 11.31
CA ILE A 22 6.67 0.48 12.58
C ILE A 22 5.17 0.18 12.40
N GLY A 23 4.41 1.07 11.75
CA GLY A 23 2.99 0.87 11.46
C GLY A 23 2.72 -0.36 10.61
N ASN A 24 3.50 -0.56 9.55
CA ASN A 24 3.37 -1.74 8.68
C ASN A 24 3.70 -3.04 9.43
N ILE A 25 4.73 -3.05 10.27
CA ILE A 25 5.06 -4.21 11.11
C ILE A 25 3.93 -4.48 12.13
N PHE A 26 3.41 -3.44 12.78
CA PHE A 26 2.28 -3.57 13.69
C PHE A 26 1.03 -4.12 12.99
N GLN A 27 0.78 -3.72 11.75
CA GLN A 27 -0.33 -4.25 10.96
C GLN A 27 -0.18 -5.75 10.66
N GLN A 28 1.04 -6.25 10.48
CA GLN A 28 1.30 -7.69 10.35
C GLN A 28 1.00 -8.43 11.66
N PHE A 29 1.46 -7.91 12.80
CA PHE A 29 1.15 -8.50 14.11
C PHE A 29 -0.36 -8.49 14.40
N TYR A 30 -1.05 -7.41 14.05
CA TYR A 30 -2.50 -7.32 14.17
C TYR A 30 -3.20 -8.42 13.36
N SER A 31 -2.85 -8.59 12.08
CA SER A 31 -3.42 -9.64 11.23
C SER A 31 -3.14 -11.06 11.76
N LEU A 32 -1.95 -11.29 12.33
CA LEU A 32 -1.61 -12.55 12.97
C LEU A 32 -2.45 -12.79 14.24
N SER A 33 -2.65 -11.76 15.07
CA SER A 33 -3.45 -11.85 16.30
C SER A 33 -4.90 -12.19 15.99
N ASP A 34 -5.51 -11.50 15.01
CA ASP A 34 -6.87 -11.77 14.53
C ASP A 34 -7.02 -13.24 14.07
N THR A 35 -6.09 -13.71 13.24
CA THR A 35 -6.05 -15.11 12.78
C THR A 35 -5.93 -16.11 13.93
N LEU A 36 -5.09 -15.80 14.93
CA LEU A 36 -4.89 -16.66 16.11
C LEU A 36 -6.14 -16.70 17.00
N ILE A 37 -6.77 -15.56 17.26
CA ILE A 37 -7.97 -15.47 18.08
C ILE A 37 -9.10 -16.26 17.41
N VAL A 38 -9.37 -16.02 16.13
CA VAL A 38 -10.40 -16.79 15.39
C VAL A 38 -10.10 -18.29 15.42
N GLY A 39 -8.86 -18.69 15.12
CA GLY A 39 -8.47 -20.09 15.06
C GLY A 39 -8.59 -20.82 16.40
N GLN A 40 -8.16 -20.18 17.50
CA GLN A 40 -8.20 -20.79 18.83
C GLN A 40 -9.57 -20.77 19.49
N THR A 41 -10.38 -19.74 19.21
CA THR A 41 -11.68 -19.56 19.87
C THR A 41 -12.84 -20.17 19.09
N LEU A 42 -12.83 -20.09 17.75
CA LEU A 42 -13.91 -20.55 16.88
C LEU A 42 -13.57 -21.85 16.12
N GLY A 43 -12.28 -22.22 16.13
CA GLY A 43 -11.78 -23.46 15.53
C GLY A 43 -11.47 -23.36 14.03
N VAL A 44 -11.05 -24.51 13.47
CA VAL A 44 -10.49 -24.60 12.11
C VAL A 44 -11.49 -24.22 11.00
N LYS A 45 -12.77 -24.51 11.16
CA LYS A 45 -13.80 -24.18 10.15
C LYS A 45 -13.97 -22.64 10.00
N ALA A 46 -14.05 -21.92 11.12
CA ALA A 46 -14.15 -20.46 11.10
C ALA A 46 -12.88 -19.83 10.51
N LEU A 47 -11.70 -20.37 10.89
CA LEU A 47 -10.43 -19.92 10.32
C LEU A 47 -10.37 -20.15 8.81
N ALA A 48 -10.86 -21.31 8.32
CA ALA A 48 -10.93 -21.61 6.89
C ALA A 48 -11.91 -20.67 6.17
N ALA A 49 -13.04 -20.34 6.80
CA ALA A 49 -14.01 -19.39 6.24
C ALA A 49 -13.39 -17.99 6.08
N VAL A 50 -12.72 -17.46 7.11
CA VAL A 50 -12.00 -16.16 7.04
C VAL A 50 -10.89 -16.22 5.99
N GLY A 51 -10.08 -17.27 6.01
CA GLY A 51 -8.96 -17.45 5.08
C GLY A 51 -9.41 -17.50 3.61
N SER A 52 -10.53 -18.18 3.32
CA SER A 52 -11.08 -18.28 1.96
C SER A 52 -11.49 -16.92 1.37
N THR A 53 -11.85 -15.95 2.22
CA THR A 53 -12.28 -14.61 1.79
C THR A 53 -11.13 -13.61 1.58
N GLY A 54 -9.91 -13.96 1.99
CA GLY A 54 -8.76 -13.06 2.01
C GLY A 54 -8.42 -12.44 0.66
N SER A 55 -8.50 -13.21 -0.42
CA SER A 55 -8.21 -12.72 -1.78
C SER A 55 -9.20 -11.65 -2.25
N VAL A 56 -10.48 -11.80 -1.93
CA VAL A 56 -11.52 -10.82 -2.26
C VAL A 56 -11.34 -9.55 -1.45
N GLN A 57 -11.06 -9.70 -0.15
CA GLN A 57 -10.76 -8.55 0.70
C GLN A 57 -9.54 -7.79 0.19
N PHE A 58 -8.45 -8.49 -0.16
CA PHE A 58 -7.26 -7.87 -0.69
C PHE A 58 -7.53 -7.11 -2.00
N LEU A 59 -8.36 -7.68 -2.89
CA LEU A 59 -8.76 -7.02 -4.13
C LEU A 59 -9.54 -5.72 -3.87
N ILE A 60 -10.58 -5.78 -3.04
CA ILE A 60 -11.51 -4.66 -2.82
C ILE A 60 -10.90 -3.60 -1.90
N ILE A 61 -10.32 -4.01 -0.78
CA ILE A 61 -9.66 -3.10 0.17
C ILE A 61 -8.41 -2.50 -0.46
N GLY A 62 -7.64 -3.28 -1.23
CA GLY A 62 -6.48 -2.79 -1.97
C GLY A 62 -6.86 -1.71 -2.98
N PHE A 63 -7.97 -1.87 -3.72
CA PHE A 63 -8.50 -0.83 -4.59
C PHE A 63 -8.77 0.46 -3.82
N ALA A 64 -9.46 0.37 -2.68
CA ALA A 64 -9.77 1.53 -1.84
C ALA A 64 -8.51 2.19 -1.25
N GLN A 65 -7.51 1.40 -0.85
CA GLN A 65 -6.21 1.90 -0.38
C GLN A 65 -5.47 2.65 -1.48
N GLY A 66 -5.40 2.08 -2.68
CA GLY A 66 -4.79 2.73 -3.84
C GLY A 66 -5.48 4.05 -4.20
N LEU A 67 -6.83 4.07 -4.18
CA LEU A 67 -7.62 5.27 -4.42
C LEU A 67 -7.28 6.38 -3.41
N THR A 68 -7.39 6.07 -2.12
CA THR A 68 -7.18 7.05 -1.05
C THR A 68 -5.75 7.57 -1.00
N ALA A 69 -4.77 6.71 -1.28
CA ALA A 69 -3.37 7.12 -1.42
C ALA A 69 -3.19 8.10 -2.60
N GLY A 70 -3.79 7.79 -3.76
CA GLY A 70 -3.71 8.66 -4.93
C GLY A 70 -4.38 10.02 -4.74
N LEU A 71 -5.54 10.05 -4.07
CA LEU A 71 -6.23 11.30 -3.75
C LEU A 71 -5.38 12.22 -2.85
N SER A 72 -4.60 11.65 -1.92
CA SER A 72 -3.74 12.43 -1.02
C SER A 72 -2.53 13.08 -1.71
N ILE A 73 -2.13 12.62 -2.89
CA ILE A 73 -0.98 13.17 -3.64
C ILE A 73 -1.20 14.65 -3.99
N LEU A 74 -2.38 15.00 -4.51
CA LEU A 74 -2.68 16.40 -4.85
C LEU A 74 -2.73 17.29 -3.61
N THR A 75 -3.25 16.77 -2.49
CA THR A 75 -3.20 17.48 -1.21
C THR A 75 -1.76 17.75 -0.77
N ALA A 76 -0.85 16.77 -0.95
CA ALA A 76 0.57 16.94 -0.64
C ALA A 76 1.24 17.97 -1.56
N GLN A 77 0.91 18.00 -2.85
CA GLN A 77 1.41 18.97 -3.79
C GLN A 77 0.95 20.39 -3.42
N HIS A 78 -0.32 20.60 -3.15
CA HIS A 78 -0.86 21.90 -2.72
C HIS A 78 -0.27 22.35 -1.38
N PHE A 79 -0.04 21.41 -0.45
CA PHE A 79 0.63 21.71 0.81
C PHE A 79 2.08 22.17 0.59
N GLY A 80 2.82 21.50 -0.30
CA GLY A 80 4.16 21.90 -0.70
C GLY A 80 4.21 23.29 -1.34
N ALA A 81 3.21 23.63 -2.14
CA ALA A 81 3.03 24.96 -2.74
C ALA A 81 2.59 26.04 -1.73
N SER A 82 2.34 25.68 -0.47
CA SER A 82 1.78 26.57 0.55
C SER A 82 0.40 27.15 0.19
N ASP A 83 -0.32 26.54 -0.76
CA ASP A 83 -1.68 26.93 -1.14
C ASP A 83 -2.71 26.21 -0.24
N PHE A 84 -2.94 26.77 0.92
CA PHE A 84 -3.86 26.18 1.92
C PHE A 84 -5.34 26.24 1.50
N LYS A 85 -5.71 27.11 0.54
CA LYS A 85 -7.07 27.11 -0.04
C LYS A 85 -7.26 25.86 -0.91
N ALA A 86 -6.29 25.58 -1.77
CA ALA A 86 -6.30 24.39 -2.60
C ALA A 86 -6.18 23.10 -1.75
N VAL A 87 -5.41 23.10 -0.64
CA VAL A 87 -5.36 21.97 0.32
C VAL A 87 -6.75 21.65 0.86
N ARG A 88 -7.53 22.65 1.30
CA ARG A 88 -8.89 22.43 1.82
C ARG A 88 -9.84 21.90 0.75
N ARG A 89 -9.76 22.44 -0.48
CA ARG A 89 -10.58 21.97 -1.61
C ARG A 89 -10.21 20.53 -1.99
N SER A 90 -8.92 20.23 -2.10
CA SER A 90 -8.41 18.87 -2.37
C SER A 90 -8.88 17.88 -1.31
N PHE A 91 -8.87 18.27 -0.03
CA PHE A 91 -9.36 17.45 1.06
C PHE A 91 -10.88 17.19 0.96
N ALA A 92 -11.68 18.24 0.70
CA ALA A 92 -13.12 18.09 0.51
C ALA A 92 -13.46 17.18 -0.68
N ILE A 93 -12.78 17.35 -1.83
CA ILE A 93 -12.93 16.49 -3.01
C ILE A 93 -12.58 15.04 -2.65
N SER A 94 -11.47 14.82 -1.93
CA SER A 94 -11.02 13.49 -1.53
C SER A 94 -12.04 12.77 -0.65
N ILE A 95 -12.70 13.50 0.28
CA ILE A 95 -13.79 12.96 1.10
C ILE A 95 -14.97 12.54 0.21
N VAL A 96 -15.43 13.42 -0.68
CA VAL A 96 -16.60 13.13 -1.53
C VAL A 96 -16.32 11.97 -2.46
N VAL A 97 -15.17 11.95 -3.13
CA VAL A 97 -14.80 10.86 -4.05
C VAL A 97 -14.68 9.54 -3.28
N SER A 98 -14.02 9.53 -2.12
CA SER A 98 -13.88 8.32 -1.31
C SER A 98 -15.22 7.81 -0.78
N LEU A 99 -16.14 8.70 -0.42
CA LEU A 99 -17.47 8.34 0.03
C LEU A 99 -18.30 7.73 -1.10
N ILE A 100 -18.32 8.38 -2.27
CA ILE A 100 -19.05 7.87 -3.45
C ILE A 100 -18.53 6.51 -3.87
N VAL A 101 -17.21 6.39 -4.06
CA VAL A 101 -16.60 5.11 -4.46
C VAL A 101 -16.79 4.05 -3.37
N GLY A 102 -16.66 4.42 -2.10
CA GLY A 102 -16.90 3.52 -0.97
C GLY A 102 -18.33 2.99 -0.94
N ILE A 103 -19.33 3.85 -1.15
CA ILE A 103 -20.75 3.42 -1.25
C ILE A 103 -20.95 2.49 -2.46
N ILE A 104 -20.40 2.84 -3.63
CA ILE A 104 -20.51 2.00 -4.84
C ILE A 104 -19.90 0.62 -4.58
N LEU A 105 -18.68 0.57 -4.03
CA LEU A 105 -18.00 -0.70 -3.72
C LEU A 105 -18.80 -1.51 -2.70
N THR A 106 -19.29 -0.89 -1.64
CA THR A 106 -20.12 -1.55 -0.62
C THR A 106 -21.38 -2.16 -1.24
N VAL A 107 -22.15 -1.37 -2.00
CA VAL A 107 -23.41 -1.82 -2.61
C VAL A 107 -23.15 -2.94 -3.60
N LEU A 108 -22.20 -2.76 -4.52
CA LEU A 108 -21.88 -3.81 -5.51
C LEU A 108 -21.38 -5.09 -4.83
N SER A 109 -20.51 -4.97 -3.85
CA SER A 109 -19.97 -6.14 -3.14
C SER A 109 -21.07 -6.91 -2.38
N LEU A 110 -22.01 -6.21 -1.74
CA LEU A 110 -23.14 -6.85 -1.04
C LEU A 110 -24.12 -7.53 -2.02
N ILE A 111 -24.38 -6.92 -3.17
CA ILE A 111 -25.23 -7.52 -4.20
C ILE A 111 -24.59 -8.80 -4.76
N PHE A 112 -23.28 -8.79 -4.97
CA PHE A 112 -22.59 -9.90 -5.64
C PHE A 112 -21.88 -10.87 -4.66
N VAL A 113 -22.05 -10.74 -3.34
CA VAL A 113 -21.35 -11.59 -2.36
C VAL A 113 -21.53 -13.09 -2.60
N ASP A 114 -22.75 -13.53 -2.92
CA ASP A 114 -23.05 -14.94 -3.18
C ASP A 114 -22.38 -15.42 -4.47
N HIS A 115 -22.41 -14.61 -5.52
CA HIS A 115 -21.74 -14.92 -6.80
C HIS A 115 -20.23 -14.97 -6.63
N ILE A 116 -19.65 -14.10 -5.81
CA ILE A 116 -18.22 -14.09 -5.49
C ILE A 116 -17.83 -15.40 -4.79
N LEU A 117 -18.58 -15.82 -3.76
CA LEU A 117 -18.31 -17.06 -3.04
C LEU A 117 -18.45 -18.30 -3.93
N LEU A 118 -19.44 -18.33 -4.82
CA LEU A 118 -19.60 -19.39 -5.81
C LEU A 118 -18.44 -19.42 -6.83
N LEU A 119 -18.03 -18.26 -7.33
CA LEU A 119 -16.88 -18.14 -8.24
C LEU A 119 -15.59 -18.63 -7.60
N MET A 120 -15.43 -18.39 -6.30
CA MET A 120 -14.29 -18.87 -5.51
C MET A 120 -14.37 -20.35 -5.17
N GLN A 121 -15.44 -21.04 -5.53
CA GLN A 121 -15.67 -22.45 -5.18
C GLN A 121 -15.54 -22.70 -3.67
N THR A 122 -16.08 -21.79 -2.86
CA THR A 122 -16.03 -21.92 -1.40
C THR A 122 -16.77 -23.19 -0.97
N PRO A 123 -16.14 -24.05 -0.14
CA PRO A 123 -16.75 -25.29 0.33
C PRO A 123 -18.09 -25.05 1.06
N THR A 124 -19.06 -25.93 0.84
CA THR A 124 -20.43 -25.79 1.37
C THR A 124 -20.52 -25.79 2.88
N ASP A 125 -19.56 -26.41 3.57
CA ASP A 125 -19.50 -26.51 5.03
C ASP A 125 -19.00 -25.24 5.73
N ILE A 126 -18.40 -24.31 4.98
CA ILE A 126 -17.91 -23.02 5.49
C ILE A 126 -18.54 -21.80 4.80
N ILE A 127 -19.36 -22.00 3.76
CA ILE A 127 -19.91 -20.90 2.93
C ILE A 127 -20.80 -19.94 3.74
N ALA A 128 -21.54 -20.43 4.72
CA ALA A 128 -22.40 -19.63 5.57
C ALA A 128 -21.58 -18.66 6.43
N ASP A 129 -20.48 -19.14 7.02
CA ASP A 129 -19.57 -18.35 7.83
C ASP A 129 -18.78 -17.34 6.96
N ALA A 130 -18.27 -17.78 5.80
CA ALA A 130 -17.60 -16.93 4.83
C ALA A 130 -18.52 -15.79 4.32
N ARG A 131 -19.79 -16.11 4.06
CA ARG A 131 -20.82 -15.14 3.69
C ARG A 131 -21.03 -14.10 4.78
N THR A 132 -21.28 -14.54 6.01
CA THR A 132 -21.49 -13.65 7.17
C THR A 132 -20.30 -12.73 7.35
N PHE A 133 -19.08 -13.28 7.30
CA PHE A 133 -17.85 -12.53 7.43
C PHE A 133 -17.71 -11.45 6.35
N LEU A 134 -17.87 -11.83 5.07
CA LEU A 134 -17.78 -10.90 3.95
C LEU A 134 -18.87 -9.84 3.98
N GLN A 135 -20.12 -10.20 4.30
CA GLN A 135 -21.23 -9.24 4.36
C GLN A 135 -20.95 -8.13 5.38
N ILE A 136 -20.43 -8.46 6.57
CA ILE A 136 -20.10 -7.47 7.60
C ILE A 136 -18.88 -6.65 7.18
N MET A 137 -17.81 -7.29 6.71
CA MET A 137 -16.59 -6.61 6.30
C MET A 137 -16.83 -5.64 5.12
N LEU A 138 -17.55 -6.07 4.11
CA LEU A 138 -17.86 -5.26 2.93
C LEU A 138 -18.96 -4.23 3.23
N GLY A 139 -19.93 -4.57 4.08
CA GLY A 139 -20.96 -3.63 4.55
C GLY A 139 -20.38 -2.49 5.39
N GLY A 140 -19.35 -2.77 6.18
CA GLY A 140 -18.64 -1.79 6.99
C GLY A 140 -17.49 -1.05 6.30
N MET A 141 -17.29 -1.21 4.99
CA MET A 141 -16.08 -0.80 4.27
C MET A 141 -15.81 0.71 4.30
N LEU A 142 -16.81 1.54 4.57
CA LEU A 142 -16.61 2.98 4.74
C LEU A 142 -15.69 3.32 5.91
N ALA A 143 -15.64 2.49 6.96
CA ALA A 143 -14.76 2.72 8.10
C ALA A 143 -13.26 2.57 7.72
N PRO A 144 -12.78 1.45 7.15
CA PRO A 144 -11.40 1.35 6.69
C PRO A 144 -11.06 2.35 5.57
N ILE A 145 -11.98 2.69 4.66
CA ILE A 145 -11.76 3.74 3.65
C ILE A 145 -11.53 5.09 4.33
N GLY A 146 -12.37 5.44 5.31
CA GLY A 146 -12.24 6.68 6.08
C GLY A 146 -10.89 6.76 6.81
N PHE A 147 -10.50 5.70 7.51
CA PHE A 147 -9.20 5.65 8.19
C PHE A 147 -8.02 5.77 7.22
N ASN A 148 -8.05 5.04 6.10
CA ASN A 148 -7.00 5.12 5.09
C ASN A 148 -6.91 6.51 4.46
N LEU A 149 -8.05 7.12 4.08
CA LEU A 149 -8.07 8.46 3.52
C LEU A 149 -7.47 9.49 4.49
N LEU A 150 -8.00 9.55 5.72
CA LEU A 150 -7.57 10.53 6.70
C LEU A 150 -6.11 10.34 7.12
N SER A 151 -5.66 9.09 7.26
CA SER A 151 -4.26 8.76 7.51
C SER A 151 -3.34 9.22 6.37
N ASN A 152 -3.74 8.99 5.11
CA ASN A 152 -2.98 9.43 3.95
C ASN A 152 -2.95 10.96 3.85
N ILE A 153 -4.04 11.66 4.16
CA ILE A 153 -4.09 13.13 4.20
C ILE A 153 -3.19 13.69 5.32
N ILE A 154 -3.21 13.12 6.52
CA ILE A 154 -2.32 13.53 7.62
C ILE A 154 -0.84 13.33 7.22
N ARG A 155 -0.54 12.19 6.58
CA ARG A 155 0.81 11.93 6.02
C ARG A 155 1.18 12.92 4.92
N ALA A 156 0.25 13.29 4.05
CA ALA A 156 0.45 14.27 2.99
C ALA A 156 0.88 15.65 3.53
N LEU A 157 0.46 15.98 4.74
CA LEU A 157 0.89 17.18 5.48
C LEU A 157 2.19 16.98 6.29
N GLY A 158 2.88 15.86 6.11
CA GLY A 158 4.18 15.59 6.73
C GLY A 158 4.13 14.98 8.14
N ASP A 159 2.99 14.45 8.58
CA ASP A 159 2.86 13.74 9.86
C ASP A 159 2.64 12.24 9.64
N SER A 160 3.71 11.46 9.78
CA SER A 160 3.66 10.00 9.73
C SER A 160 3.47 9.34 11.11
N ARG A 161 3.60 10.10 12.20
CA ARG A 161 3.55 9.56 13.58
C ARG A 161 2.13 9.41 14.08
N THR A 162 1.29 10.39 13.85
CA THR A 162 -0.09 10.38 14.36
C THR A 162 -0.91 9.22 13.82
N PRO A 163 -0.91 8.91 12.50
CA PRO A 163 -1.59 7.72 11.99
C PRO A 163 -1.06 6.41 12.56
N LEU A 164 0.23 6.32 12.89
CA LEU A 164 0.81 5.16 13.57
C LEU A 164 0.17 4.92 14.94
N TRP A 165 0.07 5.97 15.78
CA TRP A 165 -0.55 5.84 17.09
C TRP A 165 -2.02 5.43 16.99
N PHE A 166 -2.76 5.97 16.04
CA PHE A 166 -4.17 5.59 15.84
C PHE A 166 -4.30 4.15 15.36
N LEU A 167 -3.38 3.67 14.53
CA LEU A 167 -3.33 2.27 14.13
C LEU A 167 -3.06 1.35 15.33
N ILE A 168 -2.09 1.68 16.18
CA ILE A 168 -1.76 0.89 17.38
C ILE A 168 -2.96 0.83 18.33
N ILE A 169 -3.58 1.97 18.62
CA ILE A 169 -4.75 2.05 19.50
C ILE A 169 -5.91 1.24 18.91
N SER A 170 -6.16 1.39 17.61
CA SER A 170 -7.20 0.63 16.91
C SER A 170 -6.96 -0.89 16.97
N ALA A 171 -5.72 -1.32 16.81
CA ALA A 171 -5.36 -2.75 16.92
C ALA A 171 -5.62 -3.30 18.32
N LEU A 172 -5.27 -2.55 19.36
CA LEU A 172 -5.55 -2.95 20.75
C LEU A 172 -7.04 -3.00 21.05
N ILE A 173 -7.80 -2.01 20.57
CA ILE A 173 -9.27 -1.98 20.69
C ILE A 173 -9.89 -3.17 19.96
N ASN A 174 -9.41 -3.47 18.74
CA ASN A 174 -9.91 -4.61 17.97
C ASN A 174 -9.73 -5.92 18.73
N ILE A 175 -8.52 -6.21 19.24
CA ILE A 175 -8.25 -7.43 20.03
C ILE A 175 -9.20 -7.51 21.24
N GLY A 176 -9.40 -6.40 21.96
CA GLY A 176 -10.32 -6.34 23.08
C GLY A 176 -11.78 -6.60 22.69
N LEU A 177 -12.26 -5.96 21.62
CA LEU A 177 -13.61 -6.16 21.10
C LEU A 177 -13.81 -7.56 20.53
N GLU A 178 -12.81 -8.11 19.86
CA GLU A 178 -12.88 -9.47 19.30
C GLU A 178 -13.06 -10.51 20.40
N LEU A 179 -12.23 -10.44 21.46
CA LEU A 179 -12.38 -11.31 22.61
C LEU A 179 -13.73 -11.12 23.32
N LEU A 180 -14.20 -9.86 23.46
CA LEU A 180 -15.49 -9.57 24.05
C LEU A 180 -16.65 -10.16 23.23
N PHE A 181 -16.67 -9.94 21.92
CA PHE A 181 -17.77 -10.36 21.06
C PHE A 181 -17.78 -11.89 20.84
N ILE A 182 -16.61 -12.52 20.78
CA ILE A 182 -16.53 -13.97 20.59
C ILE A 182 -16.76 -14.72 21.91
N LEU A 183 -16.05 -14.36 23.00
CA LEU A 183 -16.06 -15.15 24.23
C LEU A 183 -17.24 -14.81 25.13
N VAL A 184 -17.59 -13.50 25.26
CA VAL A 184 -18.65 -13.06 26.17
C VAL A 184 -20.01 -13.04 25.47
N PHE A 185 -20.10 -12.37 24.31
CA PHE A 185 -21.37 -12.26 23.59
C PHE A 185 -21.66 -13.46 22.68
N LYS A 186 -20.67 -14.32 22.42
CA LYS A 186 -20.79 -15.55 21.63
C LYS A 186 -21.32 -15.32 20.21
N TRP A 187 -20.92 -14.18 19.59
CA TRP A 187 -21.34 -13.83 18.23
C TRP A 187 -20.59 -14.62 17.14
N GLY A 188 -19.66 -15.50 17.52
CA GLY A 188 -18.91 -16.29 16.56
C GLY A 188 -18.14 -15.43 15.57
N ILE A 189 -18.14 -15.83 14.30
CA ILE A 189 -17.41 -15.15 13.21
C ILE A 189 -17.92 -13.73 12.95
N ALA A 190 -19.21 -13.47 13.18
CA ALA A 190 -19.76 -12.13 13.09
C ALA A 190 -19.12 -11.20 14.14
N GLY A 191 -18.77 -11.73 15.31
CA GLY A 191 -18.09 -10.99 16.38
C GLY A 191 -16.70 -10.49 15.94
N ALA A 192 -15.90 -11.35 15.29
CA ALA A 192 -14.60 -10.96 14.73
C ALA A 192 -14.75 -9.85 13.69
N SER A 193 -15.69 -10.02 12.75
CA SER A 193 -15.94 -9.02 11.69
C SER A 193 -16.37 -7.66 12.25
N TRP A 194 -17.32 -7.65 13.20
CA TRP A 194 -17.78 -6.42 13.83
C TRP A 194 -16.69 -5.75 14.67
N ALA A 195 -15.86 -6.53 15.37
CA ALA A 195 -14.72 -5.99 16.10
C ALA A 195 -13.77 -5.21 15.17
N THR A 196 -13.47 -5.77 14.02
CA THR A 196 -12.61 -5.15 13.01
C THR A 196 -13.22 -3.85 12.47
N ILE A 197 -14.49 -3.86 12.07
CA ILE A 197 -15.15 -2.66 11.53
C ILE A 197 -15.28 -1.56 12.58
N LEU A 198 -15.64 -1.91 13.81
CA LEU A 198 -15.77 -0.93 14.91
C LEU A 198 -14.40 -0.33 15.27
N ALA A 199 -13.35 -1.13 15.35
CA ALA A 199 -11.99 -0.63 15.59
C ALA A 199 -11.54 0.36 14.50
N GLN A 200 -11.82 0.05 13.22
CA GLN A 200 -11.53 0.95 12.10
C GLN A 200 -12.40 2.23 12.15
N ALA A 201 -13.66 2.12 12.54
CA ALA A 201 -14.53 3.29 12.72
C ALA A 201 -14.02 4.21 13.85
N ILE A 202 -13.57 3.62 14.97
CA ILE A 202 -12.95 4.37 16.07
C ILE A 202 -11.65 5.05 15.60
N ALA A 203 -10.81 4.35 14.82
CA ALA A 203 -9.61 4.93 14.23
C ALA A 203 -9.93 6.12 13.32
N THR A 204 -10.97 5.98 12.48
CA THR A 204 -11.47 7.07 11.63
C THR A 204 -11.93 8.27 12.48
N LEU A 205 -12.69 8.01 13.52
CA LEU A 205 -13.15 9.06 14.44
C LEU A 205 -11.97 9.76 15.14
N MET A 206 -10.96 9.00 15.59
CA MET A 206 -9.74 9.60 16.17
C MET A 206 -9.02 10.51 15.16
N CYS A 207 -8.92 10.11 13.88
CA CYS A 207 -8.37 10.96 12.83
C CYS A 207 -9.20 12.24 12.64
N VAL A 208 -10.54 12.14 12.60
CA VAL A 208 -11.43 13.30 12.48
C VAL A 208 -11.23 14.26 13.65
N VAL A 209 -11.28 13.76 14.88
CA VAL A 209 -11.09 14.57 16.11
C VAL A 209 -9.70 15.24 16.10
N TYR A 210 -8.66 14.51 15.73
CA TYR A 210 -7.32 15.06 15.61
C TYR A 210 -7.26 16.20 14.58
N ILE A 211 -7.86 16.00 13.40
CA ILE A 211 -7.91 17.04 12.36
C ILE A 211 -8.63 18.27 12.86
N MET A 212 -9.77 18.09 13.53
CA MET A 212 -10.57 19.22 14.07
C MET A 212 -9.83 20.00 15.15
N ILE A 213 -9.02 19.35 15.99
CA ILE A 213 -8.35 20.00 17.12
C ILE A 213 -6.96 20.52 16.76
N LYS A 214 -6.19 19.76 16.00
CA LYS A 214 -4.74 19.98 15.78
C LYS A 214 -4.36 20.42 14.40
N VAL A 215 -5.26 20.36 13.40
CA VAL A 215 -4.91 20.62 11.99
C VAL A 215 -5.82 21.71 11.38
N PRO A 216 -5.66 23.00 11.77
CA PRO A 216 -6.52 24.09 11.27
C PRO A 216 -6.50 24.26 9.75
N ILE A 217 -5.41 23.82 9.10
CA ILE A 217 -5.26 23.85 7.64
C ILE A 217 -6.34 23.01 6.94
N LEU A 218 -6.80 21.92 7.58
CA LEU A 218 -7.84 21.02 7.05
C LEU A 218 -9.25 21.39 7.49
N HIS A 219 -9.47 22.50 8.18
CA HIS A 219 -10.82 22.92 8.54
C HIS A 219 -11.58 23.33 7.28
N ILE A 220 -12.57 22.53 6.91
CA ILE A 220 -13.42 22.71 5.72
C ILE A 220 -14.79 23.23 6.15
N GLY A 221 -15.29 24.24 5.44
CA GLY A 221 -16.68 24.72 5.53
C GLY A 221 -17.48 24.27 4.31
N TRP A 222 -18.79 24.44 4.34
CA TRP A 222 -19.70 24.03 3.26
C TRP A 222 -19.32 24.58 1.89
N HIS A 223 -18.69 25.75 1.81
CA HIS A 223 -18.26 26.37 0.55
C HIS A 223 -17.11 25.62 -0.15
N HIS A 224 -16.32 24.79 0.58
CA HIS A 224 -15.27 23.97 0.00
C HIS A 224 -15.81 22.72 -0.73
N PHE A 225 -17.06 22.33 -0.47
CA PHE A 225 -17.73 21.22 -1.17
C PHE A 225 -18.32 21.62 -2.54
N LYS A 226 -18.08 22.85 -3.00
CA LYS A 226 -18.37 23.22 -4.40
C LYS A 226 -17.40 22.49 -5.31
N LEU A 227 -17.84 21.34 -5.83
CA LEU A 227 -17.02 20.49 -6.69
C LEU A 227 -16.85 21.14 -8.06
N VAL A 228 -15.63 21.46 -8.43
CA VAL A 228 -15.27 21.87 -9.79
C VAL A 228 -14.81 20.62 -10.53
N TRP A 229 -15.47 20.28 -11.66
CA TRP A 229 -15.20 19.04 -12.38
C TRP A 229 -13.74 18.88 -12.79
N ALA A 230 -13.06 19.95 -13.17
CA ALA A 230 -11.63 19.91 -13.52
C ALA A 230 -10.75 19.42 -12.34
N GLU A 231 -11.06 19.86 -11.12
CA GLU A 231 -10.34 19.44 -9.91
C GLU A 231 -10.68 17.98 -9.53
N VAL A 232 -11.96 17.62 -9.62
CA VAL A 232 -12.38 16.20 -9.39
C VAL A 232 -11.67 15.28 -10.39
N ARG A 233 -11.64 15.67 -11.67
CA ARG A 233 -10.94 14.92 -12.72
C ARG A 233 -9.45 14.79 -12.43
N ALA A 234 -8.81 15.85 -11.93
CA ALA A 234 -7.39 15.80 -11.55
C ALA A 234 -7.15 14.77 -10.44
N HIS A 235 -8.01 14.71 -9.42
CA HIS A 235 -7.93 13.70 -8.34
C HIS A 235 -8.18 12.27 -8.86
N LEU A 236 -9.17 12.09 -9.73
CA LEU A 236 -9.47 10.79 -10.33
C LEU A 236 -8.35 10.32 -11.26
N ASN A 237 -7.70 11.21 -11.99
CA ASN A 237 -6.56 10.88 -12.87
C ASN A 237 -5.33 10.36 -12.09
N VAL A 238 -5.24 10.63 -10.81
CA VAL A 238 -4.19 10.09 -9.93
C VAL A 238 -4.73 8.89 -9.13
N GLY A 239 -5.89 9.04 -8.52
CA GLY A 239 -6.47 8.04 -7.62
C GLY A 239 -6.90 6.75 -8.32
N LEU A 240 -7.64 6.82 -9.43
CA LEU A 240 -8.12 5.63 -10.12
C LEU A 240 -7.00 4.74 -10.68
N PRO A 241 -5.96 5.27 -11.36
CA PRO A 241 -4.84 4.45 -11.77
C PRO A 241 -4.16 3.73 -10.61
N MET A 242 -3.99 4.39 -9.46
CA MET A 242 -3.41 3.76 -8.27
C MET A 242 -4.33 2.69 -7.67
N ALA A 243 -5.64 2.90 -7.69
CA ALA A 243 -6.63 1.91 -7.28
C ALA A 243 -6.59 0.66 -8.17
N PHE A 244 -6.63 0.84 -9.49
CA PHE A 244 -6.52 -0.25 -10.44
C PHE A 244 -5.18 -0.99 -10.37
N GLN A 245 -4.09 -0.29 -10.11
CA GLN A 245 -2.78 -0.90 -9.92
C GLN A 245 -2.80 -1.92 -8.77
N MET A 246 -3.41 -1.59 -7.63
CA MET A 246 -3.53 -2.51 -6.49
C MET A 246 -4.38 -3.74 -6.85
N SER A 247 -5.47 -3.56 -7.59
CA SER A 247 -6.29 -4.68 -8.07
C SER A 247 -5.53 -5.58 -9.05
N ILE A 248 -4.74 -5.01 -9.94
CA ILE A 248 -3.90 -5.76 -10.91
C ILE A 248 -2.87 -6.62 -10.15
N ILE A 249 -2.23 -6.07 -9.12
CA ILE A 249 -1.29 -6.81 -8.27
C ILE A 249 -2.02 -7.97 -7.57
N ALA A 250 -3.22 -7.73 -7.03
CA ALA A 250 -4.02 -8.75 -6.37
C ALA A 250 -4.37 -9.92 -7.32
N ILE A 251 -4.77 -9.62 -8.55
CA ILE A 251 -5.04 -10.64 -9.57
C ILE A 251 -3.77 -11.46 -9.87
N GLY A 252 -2.63 -10.80 -9.98
CA GLY A 252 -1.34 -11.47 -10.23
C GLY A 252 -0.96 -12.47 -9.14
N THR A 253 -1.22 -12.14 -7.87
CA THR A 253 -0.96 -13.06 -6.75
C THR A 253 -1.89 -14.27 -6.78
N ILE A 254 -3.16 -14.10 -7.17
CA ILE A 254 -4.12 -15.21 -7.31
C ILE A 254 -3.68 -16.18 -8.42
N VAL A 255 -3.22 -15.67 -9.57
CA VAL A 255 -2.71 -16.49 -10.66
C VAL A 255 -1.48 -17.30 -10.23
N LEU A 256 -0.55 -16.69 -9.53
CA LEU A 256 0.63 -17.38 -9.01
C LEU A 256 0.25 -18.46 -7.99
N GLN A 257 -0.69 -18.16 -7.08
CA GLN A 257 -1.15 -19.12 -6.08
C GLN A 257 -1.79 -20.36 -6.74
N ALA A 258 -2.58 -20.18 -7.80
CA ALA A 258 -3.16 -21.28 -8.56
C ALA A 258 -2.06 -22.17 -9.19
N ALA A 259 -1.00 -21.57 -9.74
CA ALA A 259 0.13 -22.30 -10.28
C ALA A 259 0.93 -23.06 -9.19
N LEU A 260 1.15 -22.45 -8.01
CA LEU A 260 1.80 -23.09 -6.87
C LEU A 260 1.00 -24.29 -6.35
N ASN A 261 -0.32 -24.19 -6.31
CA ASN A 261 -1.19 -25.30 -5.87
C ASN A 261 -1.03 -26.55 -6.76
N SER A 262 -0.74 -26.36 -8.04
CA SER A 262 -0.50 -27.48 -8.98
C SER A 262 0.83 -28.22 -8.72
N LEU A 263 1.76 -27.62 -7.98
CA LEU A 263 3.08 -28.22 -7.66
C LEU A 263 3.07 -29.07 -6.40
N GLY A 264 1.93 -29.16 -5.70
CA GLY A 264 1.73 -29.99 -4.54
C GLY A 264 2.01 -29.29 -3.19
N THR A 265 1.65 -29.98 -2.13
CA THR A 265 1.56 -29.43 -0.75
C THR A 265 2.90 -28.90 -0.23
N ASN A 266 4.02 -29.58 -0.50
CA ASN A 266 5.35 -29.15 -0.04
C ASN A 266 5.75 -27.80 -0.67
N SER A 267 5.43 -27.56 -1.94
CA SER A 267 5.71 -26.30 -2.62
C SER A 267 4.89 -25.16 -2.04
N VAL A 268 3.61 -25.38 -1.75
CA VAL A 268 2.74 -24.41 -1.10
C VAL A 268 3.21 -24.10 0.30
N ALA A 269 3.55 -25.13 1.12
CA ALA A 269 4.03 -24.96 2.47
C ALA A 269 5.36 -24.17 2.51
N ALA A 270 6.30 -24.53 1.63
CA ALA A 270 7.59 -23.86 1.53
C ALA A 270 7.44 -22.38 1.14
N THR A 271 6.61 -22.10 0.13
CA THR A 271 6.34 -20.71 -0.31
C THR A 271 5.67 -19.90 0.80
N THR A 272 4.65 -20.46 1.46
CA THR A 272 3.93 -19.77 2.53
C THR A 272 4.85 -19.44 3.70
N ALA A 273 5.70 -20.37 4.13
CA ALA A 273 6.67 -20.12 5.19
C ALA A 273 7.73 -19.09 4.79
N ALA A 274 8.27 -19.20 3.58
CA ALA A 274 9.25 -18.24 3.05
C ALA A 274 8.66 -16.83 2.91
N GLN A 275 7.44 -16.70 2.39
CA GLN A 275 6.76 -15.40 2.23
C GLN A 275 6.53 -14.68 3.56
N LYS A 276 6.37 -15.37 4.69
CA LYS A 276 6.25 -14.71 6.02
C LYS A 276 7.53 -13.98 6.40
N ILE A 277 8.69 -14.54 6.06
CA ILE A 277 9.99 -13.92 6.28
C ILE A 277 10.21 -12.80 5.29
N ASP A 278 9.98 -13.07 4.00
CA ASP A 278 10.08 -12.11 2.90
C ASP A 278 9.24 -10.84 3.14
N GLN A 279 8.02 -10.99 3.67
CA GLN A 279 7.18 -9.84 4.03
C GLN A 279 7.86 -8.92 5.06
N LEU A 280 8.57 -9.47 6.05
CA LEU A 280 9.30 -8.65 7.03
C LEU A 280 10.49 -7.92 6.38
N ALA A 281 11.20 -8.59 5.47
CA ALA A 281 12.34 -8.02 4.77
C ALA A 281 11.93 -6.95 3.74
N THR A 282 10.74 -7.06 3.15
CA THR A 282 10.26 -6.10 2.12
C THR A 282 9.53 -4.89 2.69
N GLN A 283 9.04 -4.92 3.95
CA GLN A 283 8.34 -3.79 4.58
C GLN A 283 9.15 -2.48 4.60
N PRO A 284 10.47 -2.47 4.90
CA PRO A 284 11.26 -1.25 4.81
C PRO A 284 11.31 -0.66 3.40
N LEU A 285 11.44 -1.50 2.36
CA LEU A 285 11.50 -1.07 0.96
C LEU A 285 10.18 -0.39 0.56
N MET A 286 9.05 -0.99 0.92
CA MET A 286 7.71 -0.44 0.70
C MET A 286 7.53 0.89 1.46
N SER A 287 7.99 0.97 2.72
CA SER A 287 7.88 2.19 3.55
C SER A 287 8.70 3.35 2.97
N PHE A 288 9.91 3.09 2.44
CA PHE A 288 10.68 4.08 1.70
C PHE A 288 9.95 4.55 0.44
N GLY A 289 9.30 3.64 -0.28
CA GLY A 289 8.46 3.97 -1.43
C GLY A 289 7.38 4.97 -1.06
N VAL A 290 6.53 4.65 -0.08
CA VAL A 290 5.43 5.52 0.38
C VAL A 290 5.94 6.89 0.84
N THR A 291 7.08 6.93 1.54
CA THR A 291 7.74 8.17 1.93
C THR A 291 8.12 9.00 0.71
N MET A 292 8.67 8.35 -0.33
CA MET A 292 9.07 9.04 -1.56
C MET A 292 7.89 9.64 -2.32
N ALA A 293 6.70 9.02 -2.27
CA ALA A 293 5.50 9.62 -2.86
C ALA A 293 5.16 10.96 -2.21
N THR A 294 5.14 11.02 -0.87
CA THR A 294 4.86 12.25 -0.11
C THR A 294 5.96 13.29 -0.30
N PHE A 295 7.23 12.86 -0.20
CA PHE A 295 8.39 13.74 -0.38
C PHE A 295 8.42 14.36 -1.77
N ALA A 296 8.23 13.56 -2.82
CA ALA A 296 8.18 14.04 -4.20
C ALA A 296 7.00 14.99 -4.43
N ALA A 297 5.81 14.65 -3.91
CA ALA A 297 4.62 15.47 -4.07
C ALA A 297 4.79 16.87 -3.43
N GLN A 298 5.25 16.94 -2.17
CA GLN A 298 5.46 18.23 -1.49
C GLN A 298 6.54 19.07 -2.19
N ASN A 299 7.68 18.47 -2.55
CA ASN A 299 8.77 19.20 -3.22
C ASN A 299 8.40 19.61 -4.65
N TYR A 300 7.56 18.82 -5.35
CA TYR A 300 7.03 19.18 -6.66
C TYR A 300 6.11 20.41 -6.57
N GLY A 301 5.18 20.43 -5.62
CA GLY A 301 4.34 21.58 -5.36
C GLY A 301 5.13 22.84 -4.94
N ALA A 302 6.23 22.65 -4.20
CA ALA A 302 7.14 23.73 -3.80
C ALA A 302 8.10 24.19 -4.92
N HIS A 303 8.02 23.63 -6.14
CA HIS A 303 8.94 23.87 -7.26
C HIS A 303 10.42 23.59 -6.93
N LYS A 304 10.70 22.65 -5.99
CA LYS A 304 12.06 22.27 -5.57
C LYS A 304 12.51 21.00 -6.28
N TYR A 305 12.71 21.05 -7.58
CA TYR A 305 12.89 19.88 -8.44
C TYR A 305 14.23 19.15 -8.21
N GLU A 306 15.34 19.88 -8.07
CA GLU A 306 16.66 19.30 -7.73
C GLU A 306 16.62 18.55 -6.39
N ARG A 307 15.79 19.04 -5.48
CA ARG A 307 15.62 18.39 -4.17
C ARG A 307 14.94 17.03 -4.30
N ILE A 308 14.01 16.86 -5.24
CA ILE A 308 13.38 15.57 -5.56
C ILE A 308 14.44 14.62 -6.09
N ILE A 309 15.24 15.05 -7.08
CA ILE A 309 16.30 14.23 -7.70
C ILE A 309 17.31 13.76 -6.65
N THR A 310 17.77 14.67 -5.80
CA THR A 310 18.70 14.36 -4.72
C THR A 310 18.10 13.38 -3.70
N GLY A 311 16.84 13.60 -3.29
CA GLY A 311 16.12 12.73 -2.36
C GLY A 311 15.97 11.32 -2.91
N VAL A 312 15.56 11.17 -4.19
CA VAL A 312 15.45 9.87 -4.84
C VAL A 312 16.81 9.17 -4.89
N LYS A 313 17.87 9.86 -5.32
CA LYS A 313 19.23 9.28 -5.39
C LYS A 313 19.68 8.78 -4.01
N GLN A 314 19.52 9.58 -2.97
CA GLN A 314 19.90 9.20 -1.61
C GLN A 314 19.07 8.02 -1.08
N THR A 315 17.77 8.01 -1.37
CA THR A 315 16.87 6.92 -0.94
C THR A 315 17.16 5.64 -1.71
N MET A 316 17.49 5.70 -2.99
CA MET A 316 17.93 4.54 -3.76
C MET A 316 19.18 3.89 -3.17
N TRP A 317 20.16 4.68 -2.75
CA TRP A 317 21.35 4.17 -2.08
C TRP A 317 21.01 3.52 -0.73
N LEU A 318 20.22 4.20 0.11
CA LEU A 318 19.86 3.70 1.44
C LEU A 318 19.01 2.41 1.34
N SER A 319 17.93 2.46 0.57
CA SER A 319 17.03 1.32 0.37
C SER A 319 17.70 0.19 -0.41
N GLY A 320 18.55 0.52 -1.40
CA GLY A 320 19.35 -0.46 -2.15
C GLY A 320 20.36 -1.18 -1.27
N SER A 321 21.08 -0.47 -0.41
CA SER A 321 22.00 -1.09 0.56
C SER A 321 21.26 -2.03 1.51
N PHE A 322 20.11 -1.58 2.03
CA PHE A 322 19.27 -2.43 2.87
C PHE A 322 18.78 -3.68 2.12
N SER A 323 18.35 -3.53 0.87
CA SER A 323 17.84 -4.66 0.06
C SER A 323 18.92 -5.70 -0.22
N VAL A 324 20.15 -5.28 -0.47
CA VAL A 324 21.29 -6.20 -0.64
C VAL A 324 21.58 -6.96 0.65
N VAL A 325 21.61 -6.28 1.78
CA VAL A 325 21.84 -6.92 3.09
C VAL A 325 20.72 -7.90 3.43
N ALA A 326 19.45 -7.50 3.25
CA ALA A 326 18.30 -8.36 3.50
C ALA A 326 18.31 -9.60 2.59
N GLY A 327 18.56 -9.42 1.28
CA GLY A 327 18.68 -10.53 0.34
C GLY A 327 19.81 -11.50 0.67
N LEU A 328 20.97 -10.99 1.08
CA LEU A 328 22.08 -11.84 1.53
C LEU A 328 21.73 -12.62 2.80
N ILE A 329 21.05 -12.01 3.75
CA ILE A 329 20.57 -12.69 4.97
C ILE A 329 19.66 -13.86 4.60
N GLU A 330 18.69 -13.64 3.70
CA GLU A 330 17.78 -14.70 3.26
C GLU A 330 18.48 -15.81 2.48
N ILE A 331 19.42 -15.47 1.60
CA ILE A 331 20.19 -16.45 0.82
C ILE A 331 21.08 -17.30 1.76
N ILE A 332 21.72 -16.71 2.76
CA ILE A 332 22.66 -17.41 3.63
C ILE A 332 21.93 -18.19 4.73
N TRP A 333 20.91 -17.60 5.36
CA TRP A 333 20.23 -18.17 6.53
C TRP A 333 18.78 -18.60 6.26
N GLY A 334 18.32 -18.63 5.00
CA GLY A 334 16.92 -18.91 4.66
C GLY A 334 16.38 -20.21 5.26
N LYS A 335 17.13 -21.31 5.20
CA LYS A 335 16.74 -22.59 5.81
C LYS A 335 16.56 -22.49 7.32
N GLN A 336 17.47 -21.82 8.00
CA GLN A 336 17.43 -21.63 9.46
C GLN A 336 16.21 -20.77 9.84
N LEU A 337 15.98 -19.67 9.10
CA LEU A 337 14.85 -18.79 9.34
C LEU A 337 13.51 -19.52 9.17
N VAL A 338 13.34 -20.31 8.11
CA VAL A 338 12.13 -21.12 7.91
C VAL A 338 12.04 -22.25 8.96
N GLY A 339 13.16 -22.84 9.34
CA GLY A 339 13.21 -23.88 10.35
C GLY A 339 12.64 -23.47 11.71
N PHE A 340 12.71 -22.18 12.07
CA PHE A 340 12.04 -21.66 13.28
C PHE A 340 10.51 -21.71 13.20
N PHE A 341 9.92 -21.66 12.00
CA PHE A 341 8.47 -21.66 11.79
C PHE A 341 7.91 -23.06 11.54
N VAL A 342 8.60 -23.90 10.77
CA VAL A 342 8.09 -25.21 10.31
C VAL A 342 8.74 -26.36 11.07
N GLY A 343 9.80 -26.09 11.83
CA GLY A 343 10.65 -27.12 12.42
C GLY A 343 11.71 -27.61 11.44
N HIS A 344 12.69 -28.35 11.95
CA HIS A 344 13.84 -28.82 11.18
C HIS A 344 13.64 -30.21 10.57
N GLN A 345 12.47 -30.83 10.76
CA GLN A 345 12.24 -32.23 10.37
C GLN A 345 11.87 -32.39 8.89
N ASP A 346 11.26 -31.37 8.28
CA ASP A 346 10.82 -31.43 6.88
C ASP A 346 11.86 -30.84 5.92
N VAL A 347 12.88 -31.66 5.62
CA VAL A 347 14.00 -31.28 4.76
C VAL A 347 13.55 -30.86 3.35
N ALA A 348 12.45 -31.43 2.84
CA ALA A 348 11.93 -31.08 1.52
C ALA A 348 11.41 -29.63 1.50
N VAL A 349 10.64 -29.24 2.50
CA VAL A 349 10.12 -27.85 2.65
C VAL A 349 11.28 -26.87 2.84
N LEU A 350 12.27 -27.19 3.65
CA LEU A 350 13.45 -26.34 3.87
C LEU A 350 14.26 -26.10 2.58
N ASN A 351 14.45 -27.15 1.77
CA ASN A 351 15.18 -27.02 0.49
C ASN A 351 14.42 -26.19 -0.53
N LEU A 352 13.10 -26.36 -0.63
CA LEU A 352 12.26 -25.55 -1.50
C LEU A 352 12.26 -24.08 -1.04
N SER A 353 12.13 -23.82 0.26
CA SER A 353 12.21 -22.45 0.81
C SER A 353 13.57 -21.79 0.50
N GLN A 354 14.66 -22.56 0.55
CA GLN A 354 15.98 -22.02 0.15
C GLN A 354 16.02 -21.65 -1.34
N THR A 355 15.38 -22.45 -2.20
CA THR A 355 15.27 -22.12 -3.62
C THR A 355 14.51 -20.80 -3.80
N TYR A 356 13.43 -20.59 -3.05
CA TYR A 356 12.69 -19.32 -3.02
C TYR A 356 13.61 -18.15 -2.66
N PHE A 357 14.34 -18.22 -1.54
CA PHE A 357 15.21 -17.13 -1.09
C PHE A 357 16.39 -16.87 -2.04
N ASN A 358 16.94 -17.90 -2.65
CA ASN A 358 18.02 -17.72 -3.63
C ASN A 358 17.56 -16.89 -4.84
N VAL A 359 16.34 -17.13 -5.31
CA VAL A 359 15.76 -16.39 -6.44
C VAL A 359 15.33 -15.00 -6.01
N ILE A 360 14.48 -14.88 -4.99
CA ILE A 360 13.88 -13.62 -4.55
C ILE A 360 14.93 -12.68 -3.96
N GLY A 361 15.75 -13.18 -3.01
CA GLY A 361 16.79 -12.37 -2.35
C GLY A 361 17.81 -11.78 -3.32
N SER A 362 18.14 -12.51 -4.40
CA SER A 362 19.05 -11.99 -5.46
C SER A 362 18.46 -10.81 -6.24
N THR A 363 17.16 -10.62 -6.22
CA THR A 363 16.45 -9.59 -6.98
C THR A 363 15.86 -8.46 -6.13
N TYR A 364 16.12 -8.42 -4.83
CA TYR A 364 15.61 -7.35 -3.94
C TYR A 364 16.07 -5.95 -4.35
N LEU A 365 17.23 -5.82 -4.99
CA LEU A 365 17.66 -4.52 -5.51
C LEU A 365 16.68 -3.99 -6.58
N LEU A 366 16.15 -4.88 -7.45
CA LEU A 366 15.12 -4.50 -8.42
C LEU A 366 13.83 -4.06 -7.71
N LEU A 367 13.43 -4.76 -6.64
CA LEU A 367 12.26 -4.39 -5.85
C LEU A 367 12.42 -3.02 -5.19
N SER A 368 13.61 -2.74 -4.62
CA SER A 368 13.93 -1.42 -4.08
C SER A 368 13.80 -0.31 -5.13
N MET A 369 14.40 -0.50 -6.30
CA MET A 369 14.30 0.45 -7.41
C MET A 369 12.86 0.64 -7.86
N LEU A 370 12.10 -0.45 -7.97
CA LEU A 370 10.70 -0.45 -8.35
C LEU A 370 9.86 0.42 -7.40
N PHE A 371 9.94 0.19 -6.08
CA PHE A 371 9.18 0.96 -5.11
C PHE A 371 9.51 2.44 -5.15
N ILE A 372 10.78 2.81 -5.24
CA ILE A 372 11.20 4.21 -5.24
C ILE A 372 10.77 4.91 -6.52
N MET A 373 11.02 4.32 -7.71
CA MET A 373 10.62 4.92 -8.99
C MET A 373 9.10 5.05 -9.11
N ARG A 374 8.36 3.98 -8.77
CA ARG A 374 6.90 3.92 -8.80
C ARG A 374 6.30 5.04 -7.96
N ASN A 375 6.65 5.10 -6.69
CA ASN A 375 6.09 6.05 -5.76
C ASN A 375 6.53 7.49 -6.04
N THR A 376 7.76 7.69 -6.56
CA THR A 376 8.20 9.02 -7.02
C THR A 376 7.32 9.50 -8.17
N LEU A 377 7.07 8.67 -9.20
CA LEU A 377 6.20 9.02 -10.32
C LEU A 377 4.76 9.30 -9.86
N GLN A 378 4.25 8.53 -8.91
CA GLN A 378 2.95 8.79 -8.28
C GLN A 378 2.93 10.15 -7.56
N GLY A 379 3.96 10.47 -6.79
CA GLY A 379 4.12 11.76 -6.11
C GLY A 379 4.17 12.95 -7.08
N LEU A 380 4.71 12.74 -8.29
CA LEU A 380 4.68 13.74 -9.37
C LEU A 380 3.30 13.84 -10.07
N GLY A 381 2.30 13.05 -9.65
CA GLY A 381 0.99 12.98 -10.29
C GLY A 381 0.95 12.16 -11.58
N ARG A 382 2.01 11.43 -11.94
CA ARG A 382 2.14 10.62 -13.15
C ARG A 382 1.71 9.16 -12.89
N SER A 383 0.53 8.93 -12.31
CA SER A 383 0.09 7.60 -11.84
C SER A 383 -0.27 6.60 -12.94
N ALA A 384 -0.54 7.05 -14.16
CA ALA A 384 -0.83 6.16 -15.29
C ALA A 384 0.35 5.23 -15.63
N ILE A 385 1.59 5.72 -15.50
CA ILE A 385 2.80 4.93 -15.80
C ILE A 385 3.01 3.82 -14.78
N PRO A 386 2.95 4.06 -13.45
CA PRO A 386 2.92 3.02 -12.44
C PRO A 386 1.82 1.97 -12.64
N THR A 387 0.65 2.36 -13.12
CA THR A 387 -0.44 1.41 -13.44
C THR A 387 -0.07 0.51 -14.62
N LEU A 388 0.52 1.08 -15.68
CA LEU A 388 1.03 0.30 -16.81
C LEU A 388 2.16 -0.66 -16.37
N ALA A 389 3.03 -0.23 -15.45
CA ALA A 389 4.05 -1.08 -14.86
C ALA A 389 3.41 -2.23 -14.06
N GLY A 390 2.31 -2.00 -13.34
CA GLY A 390 1.51 -3.05 -12.70
C GLY A 390 0.93 -4.05 -13.70
N ALA A 391 0.46 -3.59 -14.87
CA ALA A 391 0.01 -4.48 -15.94
C ALA A 391 1.17 -5.35 -16.50
N ALA A 392 2.37 -4.78 -16.62
CA ALA A 392 3.56 -5.55 -16.99
C ALA A 392 3.91 -6.61 -15.93
N GLU A 393 3.77 -6.29 -14.63
CA GLU A 393 3.92 -7.27 -13.53
C GLU A 393 2.94 -8.44 -13.70
N LEU A 394 1.66 -8.14 -13.92
CA LEU A 394 0.65 -9.17 -14.14
C LEU A 394 1.00 -10.06 -15.33
N PHE A 395 1.36 -9.45 -16.45
CA PHE A 395 1.78 -10.20 -17.65
C PHE A 395 2.93 -11.16 -17.34
N MET A 396 3.98 -10.68 -16.66
CA MET A 396 5.14 -11.50 -16.30
C MET A 396 4.78 -12.62 -15.32
N ARG A 397 3.87 -12.39 -14.36
CA ARG A 397 3.37 -13.43 -13.46
C ARG A 397 2.56 -14.49 -14.22
N VAL A 398 1.69 -14.09 -15.12
CA VAL A 398 0.92 -15.03 -15.98
C VAL A 398 1.88 -15.84 -16.85
N PHE A 399 2.87 -15.20 -17.47
CA PHE A 399 3.90 -15.87 -18.26
C PHE A 399 4.66 -16.90 -17.42
N ALA A 400 5.12 -16.53 -16.23
CA ALA A 400 5.82 -17.44 -15.33
C ALA A 400 4.92 -18.61 -14.89
N ALA A 401 3.67 -18.34 -14.50
CA ALA A 401 2.72 -19.36 -14.07
C ALA A 401 2.39 -20.38 -15.17
N LEU A 402 2.22 -19.93 -16.40
CA LEU A 402 1.82 -20.81 -17.53
C LEU A 402 3.00 -21.53 -18.20
N ILE A 403 4.16 -20.88 -18.26
CA ILE A 403 5.30 -21.37 -19.03
C ILE A 403 6.43 -21.84 -18.11
N LEU A 404 6.94 -20.97 -17.20
CA LEU A 404 8.12 -21.31 -16.42
C LEU A 404 7.82 -22.37 -15.36
N VAL A 405 6.62 -22.40 -14.79
CA VAL A 405 6.24 -23.47 -13.86
C VAL A 405 6.24 -24.83 -14.57
N ARG A 406 5.83 -24.90 -15.84
CA ARG A 406 5.86 -26.15 -16.61
C ARG A 406 7.29 -26.59 -16.96
N LEU A 407 8.19 -25.64 -17.21
CA LEU A 407 9.58 -25.92 -17.62
C LEU A 407 10.52 -26.17 -16.45
N LEU A 408 10.38 -25.40 -15.37
CA LEU A 408 11.32 -25.34 -14.25
C LEU A 408 10.69 -25.77 -12.91
N GLY A 409 9.41 -26.16 -12.91
CA GLY A 409 8.70 -26.55 -11.70
C GLY A 409 8.69 -25.42 -10.67
N TYR A 410 9.05 -25.74 -9.44
CA TYR A 410 9.03 -24.79 -8.32
C TYR A 410 9.94 -23.56 -8.50
N ALA A 411 11.12 -23.74 -9.12
CA ALA A 411 12.01 -22.62 -9.43
C ALA A 411 11.36 -21.63 -10.40
N GLY A 412 10.54 -22.12 -11.35
CA GLY A 412 9.73 -21.28 -12.24
C GLY A 412 8.68 -20.47 -11.50
N ALA A 413 8.03 -21.05 -10.48
CA ALA A 413 7.09 -20.33 -9.63
C ALA A 413 7.80 -19.23 -8.80
N CYS A 414 8.95 -19.53 -8.21
CA CYS A 414 9.76 -18.56 -7.47
C CYS A 414 10.23 -17.40 -8.37
N SER A 415 10.55 -17.67 -9.63
CA SER A 415 10.99 -16.63 -10.58
C SER A 415 9.88 -15.65 -10.98
N SER A 416 8.64 -15.96 -10.70
CA SER A 416 7.47 -15.14 -11.05
C SER A 416 7.54 -13.72 -10.49
N GLU A 417 7.88 -13.57 -9.21
CA GLU A 417 8.01 -12.27 -8.56
C GLU A 417 9.19 -11.47 -9.13
N SER A 418 10.35 -12.12 -9.27
CA SER A 418 11.56 -11.50 -9.83
C SER A 418 11.33 -10.98 -11.25
N LEU A 419 10.66 -11.76 -12.09
CA LEU A 419 10.30 -11.34 -13.45
C LEU A 419 9.25 -10.23 -13.45
N ALA A 420 8.30 -10.27 -12.56
CA ALA A 420 7.32 -9.19 -12.40
C ALA A 420 8.03 -7.86 -12.06
N TRP A 421 8.99 -7.88 -11.13
CA TRP A 421 9.78 -6.69 -10.79
C TRP A 421 10.64 -6.22 -11.96
N LEU A 422 11.24 -7.12 -12.72
CA LEU A 422 11.99 -6.80 -13.92
C LEU A 422 11.10 -6.13 -14.97
N GLY A 423 9.93 -6.72 -15.26
CA GLY A 423 8.95 -6.16 -16.20
C GLY A 423 8.46 -4.77 -15.78
N SER A 424 8.19 -4.59 -14.50
CA SER A 424 7.81 -3.29 -13.94
C SER A 424 8.93 -2.26 -14.07
N CYS A 425 10.17 -2.62 -13.72
CA CYS A 425 11.33 -1.76 -13.85
C CYS A 425 11.60 -1.37 -15.31
N ALA A 426 11.38 -2.27 -16.25
CA ALA A 426 11.53 -1.98 -17.69
C ALA A 426 10.56 -0.87 -18.16
N VAL A 427 9.38 -0.77 -17.58
CA VAL A 427 8.42 0.31 -17.87
C VAL A 427 8.75 1.58 -17.06
N LEU A 428 9.09 1.42 -15.78
CA LEU A 428 9.31 2.56 -14.88
C LEU A 428 10.60 3.32 -15.15
N LEU A 429 11.69 2.63 -15.50
CA LEU A 429 13.01 3.25 -15.66
C LEU A 429 13.06 4.29 -16.78
N PRO A 430 12.58 4.02 -18.01
CA PRO A 430 12.54 5.04 -19.06
C PRO A 430 11.69 6.24 -18.69
N ALA A 431 10.53 5.98 -18.07
CA ALA A 431 9.62 7.03 -17.63
C ALA A 431 10.20 7.89 -16.48
N TYR A 432 10.93 7.24 -15.57
CA TYR A 432 11.64 7.93 -14.50
C TYR A 432 12.77 8.81 -15.06
N ILE A 433 13.60 8.30 -15.99
CA ILE A 433 14.67 9.08 -16.64
C ILE A 433 14.07 10.30 -17.36
N LYS A 434 12.98 10.11 -18.11
CA LYS A 434 12.27 11.22 -18.76
C LYS A 434 11.78 12.24 -17.72
N SER A 435 11.18 11.78 -16.60
CA SER A 435 10.70 12.66 -15.54
C SER A 435 11.84 13.46 -14.89
N VAL A 436 13.00 12.84 -14.64
CA VAL A 436 14.19 13.55 -14.13
C VAL A 436 14.65 14.62 -15.09
N ARG A 437 14.64 14.33 -16.41
CA ARG A 437 14.99 15.33 -17.44
C ARG A 437 14.01 16.51 -17.45
N ASP A 438 12.71 16.23 -17.37
CA ASP A 438 11.67 17.24 -17.30
C ASP A 438 11.85 18.12 -16.06
N LEU A 439 12.11 17.52 -14.87
CA LEU A 439 12.34 18.26 -13.63
C LEU A 439 13.56 19.19 -13.72
N ARG A 440 14.66 18.74 -14.31
CA ARG A 440 15.85 19.58 -14.53
C ARG A 440 15.58 20.75 -15.48
N LEU A 441 14.77 20.54 -16.50
CA LEU A 441 14.36 21.63 -17.41
C LEU A 441 13.50 22.66 -16.67
N GLN A 442 12.55 22.21 -15.85
CA GLN A 442 11.72 23.09 -15.02
C GLN A 442 12.57 23.89 -14.00
N GLU A 443 13.54 23.26 -13.35
CA GLU A 443 14.48 23.96 -12.44
C GLU A 443 15.21 25.08 -13.14
N ARG A 444 15.77 24.81 -14.34
CA ARG A 444 16.48 25.81 -15.14
C ARG A 444 15.59 26.99 -15.51
N MET A 445 14.34 26.72 -15.94
CA MET A 445 13.39 27.78 -16.28
C MET A 445 13.04 28.64 -15.06
N THR A 446 12.88 28.02 -13.90
CA THR A 446 12.59 28.75 -12.64
C THR A 446 13.76 29.64 -12.23
N THR A 447 15.00 29.18 -12.42
CA THR A 447 16.21 29.96 -12.12
C THR A 447 16.36 31.16 -13.04
N VAL A 448 16.14 30.98 -14.35
CA VAL A 448 16.23 32.07 -15.35
C VAL A 448 15.20 33.16 -15.08
N VAL A 449 13.94 32.79 -14.77
CA VAL A 449 12.89 33.78 -14.43
C VAL A 449 13.21 34.55 -13.13
N ALA A 450 13.90 33.92 -12.18
CA ALA A 450 14.30 34.58 -10.93
C ALA A 450 15.51 35.52 -11.11
N GLU A 451 16.30 35.35 -12.16
CA GLU A 451 17.48 36.17 -12.48
C GLU A 451 17.16 37.35 -13.45
N GLU A 452 15.98 37.40 -14.09
CA GLU A 452 15.58 38.55 -14.87
C GLU A 452 15.38 39.76 -13.94
N PRO A 453 16.14 40.88 -14.13
CA PRO A 453 15.99 42.05 -13.29
C PRO A 453 14.58 42.65 -13.52
N THR A 454 13.88 42.93 -12.44
CA THR A 454 12.63 43.69 -12.45
C THR A 454 12.86 44.95 -13.31
N PRO A 455 12.05 45.23 -14.37
CA PRO A 455 12.22 46.44 -15.10
C PRO A 455 12.07 47.61 -14.13
N ILE A 456 13.13 48.41 -14.01
CA ILE A 456 13.10 49.67 -13.27
C ILE A 456 12.06 50.51 -14.01
N LEU A 457 10.87 50.64 -13.41
CA LEU A 457 9.93 51.66 -13.83
C LEU A 457 10.69 53.00 -13.70
N ALA A 458 11.13 53.52 -14.82
CA ALA A 458 11.67 54.88 -14.86
C ALA A 458 10.54 55.79 -14.37
N ASP A 459 10.75 56.40 -13.20
CA ASP A 459 9.92 57.52 -12.76
C ASP A 459 9.96 58.56 -13.88
N SER A 460 8.86 58.68 -14.57
CA SER A 460 8.59 59.81 -15.48
C SER A 460 8.09 60.95 -14.61
N ASP A 461 8.95 61.91 -14.38
CA ASP A 461 8.61 63.23 -13.86
C ASP A 461 7.44 63.90 -14.63
#